data_c59efd6095196c4839e4c66896c78641
#
_entry.id   c59efd6095196c4839e4c66896c78641
#
_cell.length_a   1.000
_cell.length_b   1.000
_cell.length_c   1.000
_cell.angle_alpha   90.00
_cell.angle_beta   90.00
_cell.angle_gamma   90.00
#
_symmetry.space_group_name_H-M   'P 1'
#
loop_
_entity.id
_entity.type
_entity.pdbx_description
1 polymer ?
#
loop_
_entity_poly.entity_id
_entity_poly.type
_entity_poly.pdbx_seq_one_letter_code
_entity_poly.pdbx_strand_id
1 'polypeptide(L)'
;MSSLISYLFYFVAASASPLYRRWLAKNKNTENSGQIAFSFHVTVVAVLLSLGLLLYQPFHIVGNTSLLILATLMCGIFGSLAYVLSYTAQKHVEAGVASVVGNIYTPITIILATIFLSEKLSPIQILGTVILFIGMFIVSKKHRTGKFTFDKYFVMMLLSGVSLGVLITAERFLQKTTGFTTGTMLSWWTICLFLGIFTLITHNKHTYSKKDIVITGTLRFLQNLSWVILVYVVGNLSYVSAVTTFKVVIMFIAGAVLLGEREDLPRKIIGSIVAVLGLLLLK
;
A
#
# COMPACT_ATOMS: atom_id res chain seq x y z
N MET A 1 -18.71 -14.73 -4.44
CA MET A 1 -18.42 -14.35 -3.05
C MET A 1 -19.26 -13.12 -2.73
N SER A 2 -19.94 -13.04 -1.59
CA SER A 2 -20.70 -11.83 -1.25
C SER A 2 -19.76 -10.66 -0.98
N SER A 3 -20.19 -9.43 -1.26
CA SER A 3 -19.39 -8.22 -1.01
C SER A 3 -18.91 -8.11 0.45
N LEU A 4 -19.76 -8.52 1.42
CA LEU A 4 -19.42 -8.55 2.83
C LEU A 4 -18.21 -9.44 3.14
N ILE A 5 -18.17 -10.66 2.61
CA ILE A 5 -17.05 -11.60 2.79
C ILE A 5 -15.77 -11.01 2.18
N SER A 6 -15.87 -10.34 1.02
CA SER A 6 -14.73 -9.69 0.38
C SER A 6 -14.16 -8.55 1.23
N TYR A 7 -15.03 -7.74 1.88
CA TYR A 7 -14.58 -6.70 2.82
C TYR A 7 -13.92 -7.28 4.06
N LEU A 8 -14.50 -8.31 4.68
CA LEU A 8 -13.91 -8.97 5.85
C LEU A 8 -12.53 -9.54 5.52
N PHE A 9 -12.42 -10.24 4.39
CA PHE A 9 -11.15 -10.77 3.91
C PHE A 9 -10.12 -9.65 3.71
N TYR A 10 -10.52 -8.54 3.08
CA TYR A 10 -9.66 -7.39 2.88
C TYR A 10 -9.19 -6.79 4.22
N PHE A 11 -10.07 -6.50 5.16
CA PHE A 11 -9.70 -5.89 6.43
C PHE A 11 -8.72 -6.75 7.23
N VAL A 12 -8.91 -8.05 7.27
CA VAL A 12 -8.00 -8.98 7.93
C VAL A 12 -6.64 -9.00 7.21
N ALA A 13 -6.60 -9.22 5.92
CA ALA A 13 -5.37 -9.34 5.15
C ALA A 13 -4.59 -8.00 5.10
N ALA A 14 -5.31 -6.88 4.87
CA ALA A 14 -4.71 -5.56 4.78
C ALA A 14 -4.21 -5.02 6.13
N SER A 15 -4.68 -5.56 7.24
CA SER A 15 -4.18 -5.22 8.57
C SER A 15 -3.05 -6.17 9.01
N ALA A 16 -3.18 -7.47 8.78
CA ALA A 16 -2.21 -8.46 9.21
C ALA A 16 -0.81 -8.24 8.61
N SER A 17 -0.73 -7.92 7.31
CA SER A 17 0.55 -7.74 6.62
C SER A 17 1.41 -6.60 7.21
N PRO A 18 0.93 -5.34 7.35
CA PRO A 18 1.74 -4.26 7.93
C PRO A 18 1.97 -4.43 9.44
N LEU A 19 1.03 -5.03 10.18
CA LEU A 19 1.22 -5.31 11.61
C LEU A 19 2.33 -6.33 11.83
N TYR A 20 2.37 -7.42 11.06
CA TYR A 20 3.43 -8.40 11.16
C TYR A 20 4.80 -7.81 10.80
N ARG A 21 4.89 -6.98 9.76
CA ARG A 21 6.14 -6.28 9.41
C ARG A 21 6.60 -5.34 10.52
N ARG A 22 5.69 -4.60 11.14
CA ARG A 22 6.01 -3.73 12.26
C ARG A 22 6.46 -4.53 13.48
N TRP A 23 5.81 -5.66 13.75
CA TRP A 23 6.22 -6.59 14.79
C TRP A 23 7.64 -7.14 14.56
N LEU A 24 7.97 -7.56 13.32
CA LEU A 24 9.32 -7.96 12.95
C LEU A 24 10.34 -6.86 13.22
N ALA A 25 10.02 -5.62 12.83
CA ALA A 25 10.90 -4.48 13.02
C ALA A 25 11.16 -4.16 14.50
N LYS A 26 10.17 -4.39 15.39
CA LYS A 26 10.32 -4.16 16.84
C LYS A 26 11.04 -5.30 17.57
N ASN A 27 10.81 -6.55 17.17
CA ASN A 27 11.24 -7.72 17.95
C ASN A 27 12.51 -8.38 17.40
N LYS A 28 12.96 -8.01 16.21
CA LYS A 28 14.19 -8.52 15.62
C LYS A 28 15.14 -7.35 15.35
N ASN A 29 16.43 -7.57 15.63
CA ASN A 29 17.45 -6.56 15.29
C ASN A 29 17.56 -6.44 13.77
N THR A 30 16.85 -5.47 13.20
CA THR A 30 16.74 -5.24 11.77
C THR A 30 17.37 -3.93 11.34
N GLU A 31 18.06 -3.21 12.23
CA GLU A 31 18.61 -1.88 11.93
C GLU A 31 19.51 -1.90 10.71
N ASN A 32 20.38 -2.91 10.60
CA ASN A 32 21.31 -3.07 9.48
C ASN A 32 20.78 -4.01 8.39
N SER A 33 19.50 -4.42 8.43
CA SER A 33 18.96 -5.30 7.41
C SER A 33 18.58 -4.53 6.14
N GLY A 34 19.02 -5.03 5.01
CA GLY A 34 18.71 -4.47 3.70
C GLY A 34 17.24 -4.60 3.35
N GLN A 35 16.53 -3.46 3.28
CA GLN A 35 15.09 -3.48 2.98
C GLN A 35 14.80 -3.77 1.51
N ILE A 36 15.73 -3.44 0.61
CA ILE A 36 15.62 -3.76 -0.80
C ILE A 36 15.61 -5.27 -0.99
N ALA A 37 16.62 -5.97 -0.47
CA ALA A 37 16.71 -7.42 -0.56
C ALA A 37 15.55 -8.13 0.16
N PHE A 38 15.12 -7.63 1.31
CA PHE A 38 13.95 -8.16 2.01
C PHE A 38 12.69 -8.00 1.17
N SER A 39 12.46 -6.79 0.61
CA SER A 39 11.31 -6.52 -0.27
C SER A 39 11.32 -7.42 -1.49
N PHE A 40 12.48 -7.65 -2.09
CA PHE A 40 12.64 -8.56 -3.22
C PHE A 40 12.20 -9.98 -2.86
N HIS A 41 12.76 -10.58 -1.81
CA HIS A 41 12.43 -11.96 -1.44
C HIS A 41 10.96 -12.14 -1.02
N VAL A 42 10.40 -11.14 -0.32
CA VAL A 42 8.96 -11.10 0.02
C VAL A 42 8.11 -11.07 -1.26
N THR A 43 8.53 -10.29 -2.26
CA THR A 43 7.79 -10.18 -3.53
C THR A 43 7.94 -11.44 -4.38
N VAL A 44 9.09 -12.13 -4.34
CA VAL A 44 9.27 -13.45 -4.98
C VAL A 44 8.22 -14.44 -4.47
N VAL A 45 8.00 -14.52 -3.15
CA VAL A 45 6.95 -15.39 -2.58
C VAL A 45 5.57 -14.99 -3.12
N ALA A 46 5.25 -13.69 -3.14
CA ALA A 46 3.96 -13.22 -3.65
C ALA A 46 3.78 -13.51 -5.16
N VAL A 47 4.85 -13.40 -5.96
CA VAL A 47 4.85 -13.74 -7.39
C VAL A 47 4.63 -15.24 -7.61
N LEU A 48 5.31 -16.09 -6.85
CA LEU A 48 5.10 -17.55 -6.94
C LEU A 48 3.64 -17.92 -6.61
N LEU A 49 3.06 -17.32 -5.57
CA LEU A 49 1.66 -17.54 -5.21
C LEU A 49 0.69 -16.97 -6.28
N SER A 50 1.09 -15.92 -7.00
CA SER A 50 0.26 -15.33 -8.08
C SER A 50 0.08 -16.26 -9.27
N LEU A 51 0.91 -17.29 -9.44
CA LEU A 51 0.72 -18.32 -10.46
C LEU A 51 -0.65 -19.02 -10.29
N GLY A 52 -1.19 -19.08 -9.08
CA GLY A 52 -2.55 -19.59 -8.85
C GLY A 52 -3.64 -18.80 -9.57
N LEU A 53 -3.40 -17.53 -9.96
CA LEU A 53 -4.35 -16.74 -10.75
C LEU A 53 -4.58 -17.32 -12.15
N LEU A 54 -3.64 -18.07 -12.68
CA LEU A 54 -3.77 -18.77 -13.97
C LEU A 54 -4.89 -19.85 -13.96
N LEU A 55 -5.23 -20.34 -12.78
CA LEU A 55 -6.38 -21.27 -12.62
C LEU A 55 -7.72 -20.55 -12.77
N TYR A 56 -7.75 -19.21 -12.56
CA TYR A 56 -8.95 -18.41 -12.69
C TYR A 56 -9.14 -17.90 -14.13
N GLN A 57 -8.08 -17.34 -14.72
CA GLN A 57 -8.11 -16.81 -16.09
C GLN A 57 -6.75 -17.00 -16.74
N PRO A 58 -6.69 -17.48 -18.00
CA PRO A 58 -5.43 -17.66 -18.71
C PRO A 58 -4.73 -16.32 -18.97
N PHE A 59 -3.41 -16.37 -19.14
CA PHE A 59 -2.59 -15.21 -19.42
C PHE A 59 -2.70 -14.81 -20.90
N HIS A 60 -3.13 -13.58 -21.18
CA HIS A 60 -3.27 -13.04 -22.53
C HIS A 60 -2.75 -11.61 -22.60
N ILE A 61 -1.90 -11.32 -23.56
CA ILE A 61 -1.46 -9.95 -23.83
C ILE A 61 -2.32 -9.40 -24.97
N VAL A 62 -3.11 -8.36 -24.67
CA VAL A 62 -3.99 -7.69 -25.65
C VAL A 62 -3.85 -6.18 -25.45
N GLY A 63 -3.91 -5.43 -26.55
CA GLY A 63 -3.92 -3.96 -26.54
C GLY A 63 -2.69 -3.33 -27.19
N ASN A 64 -2.57 -2.01 -27.06
CA ASN A 64 -1.45 -1.25 -27.61
C ASN A 64 -0.16 -1.55 -26.87
N THR A 65 0.81 -2.18 -27.54
CA THR A 65 2.08 -2.64 -26.97
C THR A 65 2.86 -1.52 -26.30
N SER A 66 2.92 -0.32 -26.87
CA SER A 66 3.68 0.80 -26.32
C SER A 66 3.10 1.28 -24.99
N LEU A 67 1.76 1.38 -24.90
CA LEU A 67 1.07 1.78 -23.66
C LEU A 67 1.17 0.69 -22.59
N LEU A 68 1.13 -0.59 -22.98
CA LEU A 68 1.32 -1.71 -22.06
C LEU A 68 2.74 -1.72 -21.49
N ILE A 69 3.77 -1.51 -22.31
CA ILE A 69 5.16 -1.41 -21.86
C ILE A 69 5.29 -0.25 -20.87
N LEU A 70 4.77 0.93 -21.22
CA LEU A 70 4.84 2.11 -20.35
C LEU A 70 4.17 1.83 -18.98
N ALA A 71 2.93 1.33 -18.98
CA ALA A 71 2.21 1.02 -17.75
C ALA A 71 2.93 -0.05 -16.91
N THR A 72 3.50 -1.07 -17.56
CA THR A 72 4.27 -2.13 -16.90
C THR A 72 5.54 -1.57 -16.28
N LEU A 73 6.28 -0.71 -16.96
CA LEU A 73 7.45 0.00 -16.41
C LEU A 73 7.07 0.89 -15.23
N MET A 74 5.96 1.63 -15.34
CA MET A 74 5.44 2.43 -14.22
C MET A 74 5.14 1.55 -13.00
N CYS A 75 4.50 0.39 -13.18
CA CYS A 75 4.28 -0.57 -12.10
C CYS A 75 5.61 -1.03 -11.48
N GLY A 76 6.61 -1.38 -12.29
CA GLY A 76 7.92 -1.83 -11.81
C GLY A 76 8.63 -0.77 -10.98
N ILE A 77 8.78 0.44 -11.52
CA ILE A 77 9.51 1.55 -10.87
C ILE A 77 8.78 2.00 -9.60
N PHE A 78 7.54 2.43 -9.73
CA PHE A 78 6.80 3.02 -8.60
C PHE A 78 6.37 1.97 -7.58
N GLY A 79 6.10 0.73 -8.00
CA GLY A 79 5.78 -0.35 -7.09
C GLY A 79 7.00 -0.76 -6.25
N SER A 80 8.17 -0.92 -6.85
CA SER A 80 9.40 -1.23 -6.10
C SER A 80 9.78 -0.09 -5.15
N LEU A 81 9.68 1.16 -5.59
CA LEU A 81 9.92 2.33 -4.76
C LEU A 81 8.95 2.40 -3.58
N ALA A 82 7.65 2.20 -3.82
CA ALA A 82 6.63 2.17 -2.78
C ALA A 82 6.95 1.12 -1.70
N TYR A 83 7.39 -0.07 -2.10
CA TYR A 83 7.68 -1.15 -1.16
C TYR A 83 8.93 -0.89 -0.34
N VAL A 84 10.03 -0.47 -0.97
CA VAL A 84 11.29 -0.18 -0.27
C VAL A 84 11.09 0.96 0.72
N LEU A 85 10.46 2.05 0.31
CA LEU A 85 10.20 3.21 1.17
C LEU A 85 9.27 2.84 2.33
N SER A 86 8.17 2.14 2.06
CA SER A 86 7.23 1.67 3.09
C SER A 86 7.91 0.74 4.09
N TYR A 87 8.68 -0.24 3.65
CA TYR A 87 9.35 -1.20 4.53
C TYR A 87 10.44 -0.54 5.37
N THR A 88 11.15 0.43 4.81
CA THR A 88 12.14 1.22 5.56
C THR A 88 11.45 2.11 6.59
N ALA A 89 10.40 2.83 6.20
CA ALA A 89 9.68 3.74 7.09
C ALA A 89 8.99 3.00 8.24
N GLN A 90 8.39 1.84 7.99
CA GLN A 90 7.69 1.05 9.02
C GLN A 90 8.59 0.51 10.15
N LYS A 91 9.91 0.61 10.02
CA LYS A 91 10.83 0.36 11.15
C LYS A 91 10.73 1.46 12.22
N HIS A 92 10.44 2.68 11.82
CA HIS A 92 10.54 3.87 12.66
C HIS A 92 9.17 4.54 12.89
N VAL A 93 8.22 4.36 11.97
CA VAL A 93 6.87 4.92 12.05
C VAL A 93 5.91 3.88 12.62
N GLU A 94 5.04 4.29 13.56
CA GLU A 94 4.01 3.42 14.13
C GLU A 94 3.01 2.93 13.07
N ALA A 95 2.45 1.75 13.30
CA ALA A 95 1.57 1.10 12.34
C ALA A 95 0.34 1.95 11.96
N GLY A 96 -0.30 2.59 12.94
CA GLY A 96 -1.44 3.47 12.72
C GLY A 96 -1.06 4.72 11.92
N VAL A 97 0.05 5.39 12.30
CA VAL A 97 0.56 6.58 11.60
C VAL A 97 0.93 6.24 10.16
N ALA A 98 1.64 5.14 9.94
CA ALA A 98 2.00 4.65 8.61
C ALA A 98 0.76 4.39 7.75
N SER A 99 -0.33 3.88 8.35
CA SER A 99 -1.59 3.64 7.65
C SER A 99 -2.26 4.95 7.21
N VAL A 100 -2.29 5.98 8.07
CA VAL A 100 -2.85 7.31 7.72
C VAL A 100 -2.03 7.95 6.60
N VAL A 101 -0.72 8.07 6.80
CA VAL A 101 0.18 8.77 5.85
C VAL A 101 0.22 8.03 4.51
N GLY A 102 0.25 6.71 4.55
CA GLY A 102 0.24 5.89 3.33
C GLY A 102 -1.02 6.11 2.49
N ASN A 103 -2.16 6.45 3.10
CA ASN A 103 -3.42 6.68 2.38
C ASN A 103 -3.42 7.92 1.47
N ILE A 104 -2.33 8.71 1.41
CA ILE A 104 -2.13 9.74 0.39
C ILE A 104 -2.22 9.16 -1.03
N TYR A 105 -2.08 7.85 -1.20
CA TYR A 105 -2.27 7.21 -2.49
C TYR A 105 -3.68 7.49 -3.08
N THR A 106 -4.70 7.63 -2.23
CA THR A 106 -6.08 7.84 -2.70
C THR A 106 -6.25 9.14 -3.48
N PRO A 107 -5.92 10.35 -2.95
CA PRO A 107 -6.00 11.57 -3.73
C PRO A 107 -5.06 11.57 -4.95
N ILE A 108 -3.87 10.95 -4.83
CA ILE A 108 -2.97 10.81 -5.98
C ILE A 108 -3.63 9.99 -7.09
N THR A 109 -4.27 8.87 -6.75
CA THR A 109 -4.99 8.04 -7.72
C THR A 109 -6.13 8.83 -8.38
N ILE A 110 -6.88 9.63 -7.61
CA ILE A 110 -7.97 10.48 -8.15
C ILE A 110 -7.42 11.54 -9.11
N ILE A 111 -6.33 12.24 -8.74
CA ILE A 111 -5.68 13.23 -9.59
C ILE A 111 -5.21 12.60 -10.90
N LEU A 112 -4.55 11.43 -10.83
CA LEU A 112 -4.08 10.73 -12.02
C LEU A 112 -5.23 10.22 -12.89
N ALA A 113 -6.33 9.73 -12.28
CA ALA A 113 -7.53 9.35 -13.00
C ALA A 113 -8.16 10.56 -13.72
N THR A 114 -8.17 11.73 -13.08
CA THR A 114 -8.64 12.98 -13.70
C THR A 114 -7.82 13.36 -14.93
N ILE A 115 -6.49 13.26 -14.84
CA ILE A 115 -5.58 13.62 -15.93
C ILE A 115 -5.64 12.60 -17.08
N PHE A 116 -5.60 11.32 -16.77
CA PHE A 116 -5.47 10.27 -17.80
C PHE A 116 -6.82 9.69 -18.27
N LEU A 117 -7.86 9.77 -17.44
CA LEU A 117 -9.20 9.27 -17.76
C LEU A 117 -10.21 10.37 -18.04
N SER A 118 -9.78 11.65 -18.06
CA SER A 118 -10.62 12.83 -18.25
C SER A 118 -11.77 12.96 -17.25
N GLU A 119 -11.62 12.42 -16.05
CA GLU A 119 -12.58 12.53 -14.96
C GLU A 119 -12.45 13.91 -14.29
N LYS A 120 -13.57 14.59 -14.02
CA LYS A 120 -13.54 15.90 -13.38
C LYS A 120 -13.43 15.75 -11.87
N LEU A 121 -12.47 16.43 -11.24
CA LEU A 121 -12.41 16.59 -9.79
C LEU A 121 -13.58 17.45 -9.30
N SER A 122 -14.36 16.89 -8.38
CA SER A 122 -15.44 17.66 -7.75
C SER A 122 -14.88 18.54 -6.62
N PRO A 123 -15.54 19.68 -6.28
CA PRO A 123 -15.16 20.50 -5.12
C PRO A 123 -15.13 19.71 -3.80
N ILE A 124 -16.01 18.71 -3.66
CA ILE A 124 -16.07 17.83 -2.49
C ILE A 124 -14.80 16.99 -2.39
N GLN A 125 -14.28 16.49 -3.51
CA GLN A 125 -13.02 15.72 -3.52
C GLN A 125 -11.80 16.59 -3.15
N ILE A 126 -11.79 17.85 -3.60
CA ILE A 126 -10.76 18.81 -3.18
C ILE A 126 -10.83 19.04 -1.66
N LEU A 127 -12.04 19.29 -1.14
CA LEU A 127 -12.26 19.45 0.30
C LEU A 127 -11.81 18.20 1.08
N GLY A 128 -12.14 17.00 0.60
CA GLY A 128 -11.73 15.72 1.18
C GLY A 128 -10.21 15.59 1.26
N THR A 129 -9.49 16.01 0.19
CA THR A 129 -8.02 16.03 0.16
C THR A 129 -7.45 16.97 1.23
N VAL A 130 -8.00 18.17 1.37
CA VAL A 130 -7.56 19.13 2.40
C VAL A 130 -7.77 18.56 3.81
N ILE A 131 -8.94 17.99 4.07
CA ILE A 131 -9.27 17.38 5.38
C ILE A 131 -8.34 16.20 5.66
N LEU A 132 -8.02 15.35 4.66
CA LEU A 132 -7.04 14.28 4.79
C LEU A 132 -5.67 14.81 5.22
N PHE A 133 -5.19 15.90 4.58
CA PHE A 133 -3.93 16.54 4.97
C PHE A 133 -3.97 17.05 6.41
N ILE A 134 -5.07 17.69 6.84
CA ILE A 134 -5.24 18.13 8.24
C ILE A 134 -5.13 16.95 9.20
N GLY A 135 -5.79 15.83 8.91
CA GLY A 135 -5.71 14.60 9.71
C GLY A 135 -4.27 14.07 9.80
N MET A 136 -3.53 14.05 8.68
CA MET A 136 -2.12 13.66 8.67
C MET A 136 -1.24 14.60 9.50
N PHE A 137 -1.46 15.91 9.46
CA PHE A 137 -0.77 16.87 10.30
C PHE A 137 -1.02 16.63 11.79
N ILE A 138 -2.27 16.38 12.19
CA ILE A 138 -2.62 16.08 13.58
C ILE A 138 -1.88 14.83 14.07
N VAL A 139 -1.84 13.76 13.26
CA VAL A 139 -1.16 12.50 13.59
C VAL A 139 0.37 12.69 13.67
N SER A 140 0.96 13.54 12.82
CA SER A 140 2.42 13.73 12.74
C SER A 140 3.03 14.56 13.87
N LYS A 141 2.21 15.31 14.62
CA LYS A 141 2.71 16.21 15.69
C LYS A 141 3.20 15.41 16.90
N LYS A 142 4.44 15.62 17.36
CA LYS A 142 4.96 15.05 18.61
C LYS A 142 4.54 15.87 19.82
N HIS A 143 4.05 15.19 20.87
CA HIS A 143 3.53 15.84 22.08
C HIS A 143 4.62 16.62 22.87
N ARG A 144 5.82 16.05 23.00
CA ARG A 144 6.91 16.61 23.83
C ARG A 144 7.54 17.89 23.33
N THR A 145 7.52 18.18 22.04
CA THR A 145 8.24 19.31 21.45
C THR A 145 7.34 20.34 20.78
N GLY A 146 6.06 20.06 20.62
CA GLY A 146 5.14 20.89 19.84
C GLY A 146 5.52 21.05 18.36
N LYS A 147 6.69 20.53 17.97
CA LYS A 147 7.22 20.63 16.60
C LYS A 147 6.63 19.55 15.72
N PHE A 148 6.30 19.92 14.49
CA PHE A 148 5.98 18.96 13.46
C PHE A 148 7.25 18.17 13.11
N THR A 149 7.24 16.86 13.31
CA THR A 149 8.36 16.02 12.91
C THR A 149 8.08 15.41 11.56
N PHE A 150 8.32 16.18 10.51
CA PHE A 150 8.56 15.62 9.19
C PHE A 150 9.98 15.03 9.20
N ASP A 151 10.18 13.97 9.99
CA ASP A 151 11.43 13.25 9.91
C ASP A 151 11.52 12.50 8.58
N LYS A 152 12.73 12.04 8.25
CA LYS A 152 12.99 11.35 6.98
C LYS A 152 12.07 10.13 6.76
N TYR A 153 11.65 9.45 7.82
CA TYR A 153 10.83 8.25 7.73
C TYR A 153 9.36 8.57 7.47
N PHE A 154 8.88 9.70 8.02
CA PHE A 154 7.57 10.23 7.66
C PHE A 154 7.52 10.62 6.18
N VAL A 155 8.55 11.32 5.69
CA VAL A 155 8.66 11.68 4.26
C VAL A 155 8.77 10.44 3.38
N MET A 156 9.54 9.42 3.80
CA MET A 156 9.60 8.14 3.08
C MET A 156 8.24 7.47 3.00
N MET A 157 7.45 7.50 4.08
CA MET A 157 6.10 6.94 4.09
C MET A 157 5.15 7.71 3.17
N LEU A 158 5.24 9.04 3.16
CA LEU A 158 4.49 9.90 2.23
C LEU A 158 4.83 9.58 0.77
N LEU A 159 6.11 9.54 0.43
CA LEU A 159 6.59 9.21 -0.92
C LEU A 159 6.19 7.78 -1.33
N SER A 160 6.18 6.84 -0.38
CA SER A 160 5.65 5.50 -0.61
C SER A 160 4.18 5.54 -1.00
N GLY A 161 3.37 6.35 -0.32
CA GLY A 161 1.95 6.52 -0.67
C GLY A 161 1.74 7.15 -2.05
N VAL A 162 2.52 8.19 -2.39
CA VAL A 162 2.49 8.79 -3.74
C VAL A 162 2.83 7.74 -4.80
N SER A 163 3.92 7.00 -4.60
CA SER A 163 4.35 5.93 -5.52
C SER A 163 3.29 4.83 -5.65
N LEU A 164 2.63 4.49 -4.54
CA LEU A 164 1.53 3.52 -4.54
C LEU A 164 0.33 4.01 -5.37
N GLY A 165 0.01 5.32 -5.32
CA GLY A 165 -1.05 5.90 -6.16
C GLY A 165 -0.77 5.76 -7.66
N VAL A 166 0.48 6.01 -8.08
CA VAL A 166 0.92 5.78 -9.46
C VAL A 166 0.82 4.31 -9.83
N LEU A 167 1.34 3.42 -8.98
CA LEU A 167 1.26 1.98 -9.18
C LEU A 167 -0.18 1.51 -9.39
N ILE A 168 -1.10 1.88 -8.48
CA ILE A 168 -2.50 1.44 -8.54
C ILE A 168 -3.17 1.90 -9.84
N THR A 169 -2.89 3.14 -10.28
CA THR A 169 -3.44 3.67 -11.52
C THR A 169 -2.92 2.89 -12.74
N ALA A 170 -1.61 2.63 -12.80
CA ALA A 170 -0.99 1.86 -13.87
C ALA A 170 -1.47 0.39 -13.89
N GLU A 171 -1.52 -0.26 -12.72
CA GLU A 171 -2.05 -1.63 -12.59
C GLU A 171 -3.51 -1.72 -13.02
N ARG A 172 -4.34 -0.73 -12.66
CA ARG A 172 -5.74 -0.67 -13.11
C ARG A 172 -5.85 -0.52 -14.62
N PHE A 173 -4.99 0.28 -15.25
CA PHE A 173 -4.92 0.36 -16.71
C PHE A 173 -4.59 -0.99 -17.34
N LEU A 174 -3.57 -1.71 -16.81
CA LEU A 174 -3.21 -3.04 -17.29
C LEU A 174 -4.37 -4.02 -17.15
N GLN A 175 -5.05 -4.04 -15.99
CA GLN A 175 -6.22 -4.92 -15.75
C GLN A 175 -7.39 -4.65 -16.69
N LYS A 176 -7.68 -3.37 -16.99
CA LYS A 176 -8.74 -3.01 -17.92
C LYS A 176 -8.42 -3.40 -19.37
N THR A 177 -7.15 -3.38 -19.73
CA THR A 177 -6.71 -3.63 -21.11
C THR A 177 -6.46 -5.11 -21.38
N THR A 178 -5.79 -5.83 -20.47
CA THR A 178 -5.36 -7.22 -20.68
C THR A 178 -6.15 -8.24 -19.85
N GLY A 179 -7.11 -7.78 -19.06
CA GLY A 179 -7.86 -8.62 -18.13
C GLY A 179 -7.21 -8.70 -16.74
N PHE A 180 -7.99 -9.20 -15.79
CA PHE A 180 -7.65 -9.23 -14.37
C PHE A 180 -6.35 -9.98 -14.08
N THR A 181 -6.24 -11.24 -14.52
CA THR A 181 -5.07 -12.09 -14.24
C THR A 181 -3.81 -11.52 -14.88
N THR A 182 -3.86 -11.24 -16.17
CA THR A 182 -2.69 -10.76 -16.93
C THR A 182 -2.19 -9.42 -16.39
N GLY A 183 -3.08 -8.44 -16.21
CA GLY A 183 -2.71 -7.13 -15.71
C GLY A 183 -2.10 -7.18 -14.31
N THR A 184 -2.68 -7.98 -13.41
CA THR A 184 -2.15 -8.16 -12.05
C THR A 184 -0.78 -8.86 -12.07
N MET A 185 -0.62 -9.92 -12.86
CA MET A 185 0.65 -10.65 -12.96
C MET A 185 1.74 -9.77 -13.57
N LEU A 186 1.47 -9.03 -14.64
CA LEU A 186 2.42 -8.09 -15.24
C LEU A 186 2.91 -7.05 -14.21
N SER A 187 1.99 -6.46 -13.45
CA SER A 187 2.33 -5.52 -12.38
C SER A 187 3.26 -6.15 -11.35
N TRP A 188 2.86 -7.27 -10.75
CA TRP A 188 3.61 -7.87 -9.64
C TRP A 188 4.95 -8.47 -10.07
N TRP A 189 5.02 -9.08 -11.25
CA TRP A 189 6.24 -9.65 -11.79
C TRP A 189 7.26 -8.56 -12.13
N THR A 190 6.80 -7.43 -12.68
CA THR A 190 7.69 -6.33 -13.00
C THR A 190 8.21 -5.64 -11.74
N ILE A 191 7.38 -5.49 -10.69
CA ILE A 191 7.85 -5.03 -9.38
C ILE A 191 8.95 -5.97 -8.84
N CYS A 192 8.74 -7.28 -8.93
CA CYS A 192 9.73 -8.27 -8.50
C CYS A 192 11.04 -8.14 -9.30
N LEU A 193 10.95 -7.98 -10.61
CA LEU A 193 12.10 -7.79 -11.50
C LEU A 193 12.90 -6.54 -11.09
N PHE A 194 12.25 -5.39 -10.91
CA PHE A 194 12.93 -4.15 -10.52
C PHE A 194 13.55 -4.25 -9.13
N LEU A 195 12.87 -4.86 -8.15
CA LEU A 195 13.46 -5.12 -6.83
C LEU A 195 14.66 -6.06 -6.92
N GLY A 196 14.63 -7.07 -7.79
CA GLY A 196 15.76 -7.95 -8.07
C GLY A 196 16.95 -7.18 -8.63
N ILE A 197 16.74 -6.36 -9.66
CA ILE A 197 17.77 -5.50 -10.26
C ILE A 197 18.37 -4.57 -9.18
N PHE A 198 17.54 -3.90 -8.39
CA PHE A 198 18.03 -3.02 -7.32
C PHE A 198 18.81 -3.78 -6.25
N THR A 199 18.39 -4.99 -5.90
CA THR A 199 19.12 -5.83 -4.94
C THR A 199 20.51 -6.19 -5.47
N LEU A 200 20.62 -6.54 -6.76
CA LEU A 200 21.90 -6.86 -7.40
C LEU A 200 22.83 -5.64 -7.48
N ILE A 201 22.31 -4.50 -7.96
CA ILE A 201 23.12 -3.27 -8.12
C ILE A 201 23.61 -2.74 -6.76
N THR A 202 22.77 -2.79 -5.73
CA THR A 202 23.13 -2.26 -4.42
C THR A 202 23.85 -3.25 -3.53
N HIS A 203 24.07 -4.49 -3.98
CA HIS A 203 24.61 -5.59 -3.19
C HIS A 203 23.95 -5.73 -1.81
N ASN A 204 22.65 -5.38 -1.75
CA ASN A 204 21.89 -5.31 -0.51
C ASN A 204 21.64 -6.72 0.04
N LYS A 205 21.87 -6.91 1.35
CA LYS A 205 21.66 -8.19 2.04
C LYS A 205 20.72 -7.98 3.22
N HIS A 206 19.85 -8.94 3.50
CA HIS A 206 18.96 -8.92 4.66
C HIS A 206 19.35 -9.99 5.68
N THR A 207 18.93 -9.79 6.92
CA THR A 207 19.17 -10.71 8.06
C THR A 207 17.92 -11.48 8.48
N TYR A 208 16.81 -11.32 7.79
CA TYR A 208 15.55 -12.00 8.08
C TYR A 208 15.64 -13.51 7.78
N SER A 209 14.99 -14.33 8.62
CA SER A 209 14.91 -15.77 8.41
C SER A 209 14.03 -16.11 7.19
N LYS A 210 14.26 -17.29 6.61
CA LYS A 210 13.39 -17.81 5.53
C LYS A 210 11.93 -17.87 5.96
N LYS A 211 11.65 -18.22 7.22
CA LYS A 211 10.29 -18.25 7.79
C LYS A 211 9.65 -16.87 7.77
N ASP A 212 10.38 -15.82 8.18
CA ASP A 212 9.86 -14.45 8.18
C ASP A 212 9.55 -13.96 6.76
N ILE A 213 10.38 -14.31 5.79
CA ILE A 213 10.17 -13.98 4.36
C ILE A 213 8.91 -14.66 3.84
N VAL A 214 8.75 -15.96 4.08
CA VAL A 214 7.59 -16.71 3.61
C VAL A 214 6.30 -16.17 4.24
N ILE A 215 6.28 -15.95 5.57
CA ILE A 215 5.10 -15.40 6.25
C ILE A 215 4.77 -14.00 5.71
N THR A 216 5.77 -13.11 5.61
CA THR A 216 5.55 -11.75 5.11
C THR A 216 5.08 -11.76 3.66
N GLY A 217 5.66 -12.62 2.82
CA GLY A 217 5.30 -12.77 1.41
C GLY A 217 3.87 -13.29 1.22
N THR A 218 3.49 -14.29 2.00
CA THR A 218 2.12 -14.83 1.99
C THR A 218 1.10 -13.79 2.46
N LEU A 219 1.38 -13.08 3.56
CA LEU A 219 0.52 -12.01 4.05
C LEU A 219 0.42 -10.87 3.03
N ARG A 220 1.52 -10.55 2.34
CA ARG A 220 1.53 -9.57 1.27
C ARG A 220 0.69 -10.00 0.07
N PHE A 221 0.84 -11.25 -0.36
CA PHE A 221 0.02 -11.82 -1.42
C PHE A 221 -1.47 -11.75 -1.06
N LEU A 222 -1.85 -12.19 0.14
CA LEU A 222 -3.24 -12.14 0.61
C LEU A 222 -3.78 -10.70 0.68
N GLN A 223 -2.97 -9.75 1.13
CA GLN A 223 -3.34 -8.33 1.16
C GLN A 223 -3.65 -7.81 -0.25
N ASN A 224 -2.76 -8.05 -1.21
CA ASN A 224 -2.94 -7.60 -2.59
C ASN A 224 -4.11 -8.32 -3.27
N LEU A 225 -4.18 -9.64 -3.11
CA LEU A 225 -5.27 -10.44 -3.67
C LEU A 225 -6.64 -9.99 -3.13
N SER A 226 -6.75 -9.78 -1.82
CA SER A 226 -8.00 -9.33 -1.21
C SER A 226 -8.46 -7.97 -1.74
N TRP A 227 -7.52 -7.04 -1.97
CA TRP A 227 -7.81 -5.75 -2.61
C TRP A 227 -8.37 -5.92 -4.02
N VAL A 228 -7.68 -6.70 -4.84
CA VAL A 228 -8.07 -6.89 -6.25
C VAL A 228 -9.42 -7.59 -6.37
N ILE A 229 -9.66 -8.63 -5.55
CA ILE A 229 -10.96 -9.31 -5.48
C ILE A 229 -12.06 -8.32 -5.05
N LEU A 230 -11.80 -7.51 -4.02
CA LEU A 230 -12.78 -6.55 -3.53
C LEU A 230 -13.17 -5.54 -4.60
N VAL A 231 -12.19 -4.95 -5.31
CA VAL A 231 -12.44 -4.01 -6.41
C VAL A 231 -13.20 -4.69 -7.55
N TYR A 232 -12.88 -5.94 -7.85
CA TYR A 232 -13.56 -6.72 -8.89
C TYR A 232 -15.02 -7.01 -8.54
N VAL A 233 -15.28 -7.48 -7.31
CA VAL A 233 -16.64 -7.85 -6.84
C VAL A 233 -17.55 -6.63 -6.69
N VAL A 234 -17.02 -5.53 -6.19
CA VAL A 234 -17.82 -4.30 -5.94
C VAL A 234 -17.96 -3.47 -7.22
N GLY A 235 -16.98 -3.52 -8.13
CA GLY A 235 -17.00 -2.83 -9.41
C GLY A 235 -16.82 -1.31 -9.35
N ASN A 236 -16.94 -0.70 -8.17
CA ASN A 236 -16.80 0.75 -7.94
C ASN A 236 -15.57 1.05 -7.08
N LEU A 237 -14.51 1.55 -7.72
CA LEU A 237 -13.23 1.81 -7.06
C LEU A 237 -13.33 2.92 -5.99
N SER A 238 -14.10 3.98 -6.26
CA SER A 238 -14.29 5.08 -5.31
C SER A 238 -15.00 4.62 -4.04
N TYR A 239 -16.07 3.82 -4.18
CA TYR A 239 -16.79 3.24 -3.05
C TYR A 239 -15.90 2.30 -2.23
N VAL A 240 -15.17 1.40 -2.90
CA VAL A 240 -14.21 0.50 -2.25
C VAL A 240 -13.16 1.30 -1.49
N SER A 241 -12.57 2.31 -2.10
CA SER A 241 -11.57 3.16 -1.46
C SER A 241 -12.12 3.83 -0.21
N ALA A 242 -13.34 4.39 -0.28
CA ALA A 242 -13.99 5.02 0.88
C ALA A 242 -14.17 4.05 2.06
N VAL A 243 -14.74 2.86 1.82
CA VAL A 243 -14.98 1.87 2.87
C VAL A 243 -13.67 1.29 3.42
N THR A 244 -12.68 1.05 2.56
CA THR A 244 -11.39 0.48 2.98
C THR A 244 -10.54 1.42 3.82
N THR A 245 -10.82 2.72 3.84
CA THR A 245 -10.15 3.67 4.73
C THR A 245 -10.39 3.36 6.21
N PHE A 246 -11.47 2.65 6.54
CA PHE A 246 -11.73 2.18 7.89
C PHE A 246 -10.62 1.28 8.45
N LYS A 247 -9.80 0.70 7.58
CA LYS A 247 -8.56 0.01 7.96
C LYS A 247 -7.66 0.84 8.88
N VAL A 248 -7.64 2.16 8.74
CA VAL A 248 -6.84 3.06 9.59
C VAL A 248 -7.23 2.89 11.07
N VAL A 249 -8.52 2.83 11.36
CA VAL A 249 -9.01 2.64 12.74
C VAL A 249 -8.57 1.28 13.28
N ILE A 250 -8.70 0.23 12.46
CA ILE A 250 -8.25 -1.13 12.83
C ILE A 250 -6.76 -1.14 13.13
N MET A 251 -5.95 -0.44 12.30
CA MET A 251 -4.50 -0.38 12.48
C MET A 251 -4.08 0.34 13.77
N PHE A 252 -4.79 1.40 14.19
CA PHE A 252 -4.53 2.06 15.49
C PHE A 252 -4.89 1.16 16.66
N ILE A 253 -6.07 0.54 16.64
CA ILE A 253 -6.50 -0.36 17.71
C ILE A 253 -5.53 -1.56 17.81
N ALA A 254 -5.24 -2.21 16.69
CA ALA A 254 -4.34 -3.35 16.66
C ALA A 254 -2.88 -2.96 17.04
N GLY A 255 -2.40 -1.80 16.60
CA GLY A 255 -1.09 -1.25 17.00
C GLY A 255 -1.00 -1.00 18.50
N ALA A 256 -2.04 -0.43 19.09
CA ALA A 256 -2.09 -0.18 20.53
C ALA A 256 -2.16 -1.48 21.36
N VAL A 257 -2.93 -2.47 20.90
CA VAL A 257 -3.15 -3.74 21.62
C VAL A 257 -2.01 -4.73 21.39
N LEU A 258 -1.64 -4.96 20.13
CA LEU A 258 -0.69 -6.01 19.76
C LEU A 258 0.78 -5.56 19.79
N LEU A 259 1.03 -4.28 19.53
CA LEU A 259 2.39 -3.73 19.43
C LEU A 259 2.75 -2.79 20.59
N GLY A 260 1.79 -2.48 21.47
CA GLY A 260 1.98 -1.55 22.59
C GLY A 260 2.23 -0.10 22.15
N GLU A 261 1.78 0.31 20.96
CA GLU A 261 1.94 1.66 20.40
C GLU A 261 0.87 2.61 20.97
N ARG A 262 1.04 3.05 22.24
CA ARG A 262 0.05 3.85 22.96
C ARG A 262 0.43 5.32 23.15
N GLU A 263 1.60 5.74 22.67
CA GLU A 263 2.06 7.14 22.79
C GLU A 263 1.09 8.07 22.05
N ASP A 264 0.60 9.10 22.74
CA ASP A 264 -0.34 10.11 22.23
C ASP A 264 -1.61 9.52 21.53
N LEU A 265 -2.08 8.37 21.99
CA LEU A 265 -3.16 7.62 21.37
C LEU A 265 -4.44 8.48 21.15
N PRO A 266 -4.93 9.32 22.09
CA PRO A 266 -6.13 10.13 21.85
C PRO A 266 -6.00 11.06 20.66
N ARG A 267 -4.86 11.75 20.53
CA ARG A 267 -4.59 12.66 19.42
C ARG A 267 -4.49 11.92 18.09
N LYS A 268 -3.81 10.76 18.08
CA LYS A 268 -3.69 9.91 16.88
C LYS A 268 -5.05 9.38 16.43
N ILE A 269 -5.92 9.02 17.37
CA ILE A 269 -7.31 8.63 17.07
C ILE A 269 -8.07 9.81 16.44
N ILE A 270 -8.00 11.00 17.04
CA ILE A 270 -8.68 12.20 16.50
C ILE A 270 -8.18 12.51 15.09
N GLY A 271 -6.85 12.57 14.89
CA GLY A 271 -6.28 12.81 13.57
C GLY A 271 -6.63 11.74 12.55
N SER A 272 -6.77 10.48 12.98
CA SER A 272 -7.20 9.38 12.10
C SER A 272 -8.66 9.50 11.70
N ILE A 273 -9.53 9.88 12.64
CA ILE A 273 -10.96 10.14 12.36
C ILE A 273 -11.07 11.28 11.34
N VAL A 274 -10.33 12.39 11.54
CA VAL A 274 -10.30 13.50 10.59
C VAL A 274 -9.80 13.03 9.22
N ALA A 275 -8.71 12.25 9.16
CA ALA A 275 -8.19 11.71 7.91
C ALA A 275 -9.21 10.80 7.20
N VAL A 276 -9.91 9.92 7.95
CA VAL A 276 -10.96 9.04 7.41
C VAL A 276 -12.13 9.85 6.87
N LEU A 277 -12.57 10.91 7.56
CA LEU A 277 -13.61 11.81 7.07
C LEU A 277 -13.18 12.47 5.75
N GLY A 278 -11.93 12.93 5.65
CA GLY A 278 -11.38 13.45 4.40
C GLY A 278 -11.42 12.42 3.28
N LEU A 279 -11.02 11.17 3.55
CA LEU A 279 -11.05 10.10 2.57
C LEU A 279 -12.48 9.71 2.13
N LEU A 280 -13.46 9.79 3.02
CA LEU A 280 -14.88 9.54 2.69
C LEU A 280 -15.45 10.58 1.73
N LEU A 281 -14.96 11.83 1.79
CA LEU A 281 -15.37 12.90 0.85
C LEU A 281 -14.72 12.76 -0.53
N LEU A 282 -13.70 11.92 -0.67
CA LEU A 282 -13.07 11.61 -1.97
C LEU A 282 -13.90 10.63 -2.83
N LYS A 283 -15.02 10.18 -2.31
CA LYS A 283 -15.94 9.24 -2.94
C LYS A 283 -16.58 9.78 -4.24
#